data_cdf4a42a5e15c9eefe26d128130e767b
#
_entry.id   cdf4a42a5e15c9eefe26d128130e767b
#
_cell.length_a   1.000
_cell.length_b   1.000
_cell.length_c   1.000
_cell.angle_alpha   90.00
_cell.angle_beta   90.00
_cell.angle_gamma   90.00
#
_symmetry.space_group_name_H-M   'P 1'
#
loop_
_entity.id
_entity.type
_entity.pdbx_description
1 polymer ?
#
loop_
_entity_poly.entity_id
_entity_poly.type
_entity_poly.pdbx_seq_one_letter_code
_entity_poly.pdbx_strand_id
1 'polypeptide(L)'
;MIDKTNIDKTNAWPFVEAKKLLRERKKNIENKGKIILQTGYGPSGLPHIGTFGEVARTSMIVNALNHLSDLPKEIITFSDDMDGLRKVPENIPNSEKLEQNLHKPLTQVPDPFGKFNSFGEHNNDCLLYTSPSPRDTIR
;
A
#
# COMPACT_ATOMS: atom_id res chain seq x y z
N MET A 1 2.88 3.04 28.04
CA MET A 1 3.20 1.59 27.74
C MET A 1 1.88 0.85 27.64
N ILE A 2 1.59 0.15 26.54
CA ILE A 2 0.35 -0.62 26.40
C ILE A 2 0.50 -1.89 27.22
N ASP A 3 -0.42 -2.12 28.18
CA ASP A 3 -0.41 -3.31 29.00
C ASP A 3 -0.84 -4.54 28.20
N LYS A 4 -0.10 -5.65 28.29
CA LYS A 4 -0.38 -6.90 27.59
C LYS A 4 -1.78 -7.45 27.91
N THR A 5 -2.26 -7.27 29.13
CA THR A 5 -3.61 -7.68 29.54
C THR A 5 -4.71 -6.95 28.78
N ASN A 6 -4.47 -5.71 28.38
CA ASN A 6 -5.41 -4.93 27.56
C ASN A 6 -5.37 -5.33 26.08
N ILE A 7 -4.23 -5.81 25.59
CA ILE A 7 -4.09 -6.29 24.21
C ILE A 7 -4.92 -7.54 23.97
N ASP A 8 -4.96 -8.46 24.93
CA ASP A 8 -5.74 -9.70 24.79
C ASP A 8 -7.26 -9.45 24.76
N LYS A 9 -7.71 -8.44 25.48
CA LYS A 9 -9.13 -8.10 25.64
C LYS A 9 -9.64 -7.08 24.61
N THR A 10 -8.77 -6.43 23.86
CA THR A 10 -9.18 -5.37 22.94
C THR A 10 -9.94 -5.89 21.74
N ASN A 11 -11.04 -5.22 21.40
CA ASN A 11 -11.83 -5.42 20.18
C ASN A 11 -11.50 -4.38 19.09
N ALA A 12 -10.42 -3.61 19.24
CA ALA A 12 -9.97 -2.71 18.19
C ALA A 12 -9.65 -3.53 16.94
N TRP A 13 -10.21 -3.14 15.80
CA TRP A 13 -10.18 -3.95 14.57
C TRP A 13 -8.76 -4.37 14.12
N PRO A 14 -7.67 -3.54 14.26
CA PRO A 14 -6.35 -3.99 13.85
C PRO A 14 -5.85 -5.18 14.68
N PHE A 15 -6.17 -5.20 15.98
CA PHE A 15 -5.82 -6.31 16.86
C PHE A 15 -6.65 -7.55 16.58
N VAL A 16 -7.93 -7.38 16.26
CA VAL A 16 -8.82 -8.50 15.87
C VAL A 16 -8.28 -9.17 14.62
N GLU A 17 -7.94 -8.40 13.59
CA GLU A 17 -7.38 -8.94 12.35
C GLU A 17 -5.99 -9.54 12.56
N ALA A 18 -5.13 -8.92 13.36
CA ALA A 18 -3.81 -9.45 13.69
C ALA A 18 -3.90 -10.82 14.42
N LYS A 19 -4.76 -10.94 15.43
CA LYS A 19 -5.01 -12.21 16.15
C LYS A 19 -5.54 -13.29 15.21
N LYS A 20 -6.50 -12.93 14.33
CA LYS A 20 -7.06 -13.83 13.32
C LYS A 20 -5.99 -14.33 12.37
N LEU A 21 -5.15 -13.44 11.84
CA LEU A 21 -4.04 -13.77 10.94
C LEU A 21 -3.06 -14.75 11.60
N LEU A 22 -2.63 -14.48 12.83
CA LEU A 22 -1.71 -15.35 13.57
C LEU A 22 -2.30 -16.76 13.78
N ARG A 23 -3.61 -16.86 14.05
CA ARG A 23 -4.29 -18.12 14.23
C ARG A 23 -4.46 -18.89 12.91
N GLU A 24 -5.00 -18.24 11.88
CA GLU A 24 -5.38 -18.90 10.63
C GLU A 24 -4.19 -19.21 9.72
N ARG A 25 -3.11 -18.42 9.82
CA ARG A 25 -1.91 -18.57 8.98
C ARG A 25 -0.71 -19.12 9.73
N LYS A 26 -0.91 -19.70 10.92
CA LYS A 26 0.15 -20.19 11.79
C LYS A 26 1.18 -21.04 11.06
N LYS A 27 0.76 -22.08 10.33
CA LYS A 27 1.67 -22.96 9.58
C LYS A 27 2.50 -22.23 8.53
N ASN A 28 1.87 -21.31 7.81
CA ASN A 28 2.56 -20.53 6.76
C ASN A 28 3.59 -19.58 7.36
N ILE A 29 3.25 -18.97 8.48
CA ILE A 29 4.13 -18.06 9.23
C ILE A 29 5.34 -18.82 9.78
N GLU A 30 5.11 -19.97 10.40
CA GLU A 30 6.18 -20.85 10.92
C GLU A 30 7.14 -21.30 9.82
N ASN A 31 6.60 -21.72 8.66
CA ASN A 31 7.41 -22.15 7.54
C ASN A 31 8.26 -21.03 6.93
N LYS A 32 7.74 -19.78 6.93
CA LYS A 32 8.44 -18.63 6.34
C LYS A 32 9.34 -17.90 7.34
N GLY A 33 9.15 -18.11 8.64
CA GLY A 33 9.85 -17.38 9.70
C GLY A 33 9.56 -15.86 9.71
N LYS A 34 8.54 -15.39 8.98
CA LYS A 34 8.13 -13.99 8.92
C LYS A 34 6.66 -13.86 8.58
N ILE A 35 6.09 -12.69 8.89
CA ILE A 35 4.70 -12.33 8.56
C ILE A 35 4.74 -11.40 7.36
N ILE A 36 4.07 -11.80 6.27
CA ILE A 36 3.98 -11.01 5.04
C ILE A 36 2.55 -10.53 4.89
N LEU A 37 2.38 -9.21 4.76
CA LEU A 37 1.13 -8.57 4.43
C LEU A 37 1.24 -7.96 3.04
N GLN A 38 0.14 -7.91 2.33
CA GLN A 38 0.07 -7.30 1.02
C GLN A 38 -0.97 -6.19 1.02
N THR A 39 -0.62 -5.08 0.43
CA THR A 39 -1.54 -4.01 0.04
C THR A 39 -1.37 -3.73 -1.44
N GLY A 40 -2.38 -3.14 -2.08
CA GLY A 40 -2.30 -2.87 -3.51
C GLY A 40 -3.15 -1.66 -3.89
N TYR A 41 -2.82 -1.07 -5.03
CA TYR A 41 -3.56 0.04 -5.61
C TYR A 41 -3.36 0.09 -7.13
N GLY A 42 -4.31 0.72 -7.82
CA GLY A 42 -4.17 1.05 -9.24
C GLY A 42 -3.68 2.48 -9.40
N PRO A 43 -2.52 2.72 -10.03
CA PRO A 43 -1.93 4.05 -10.19
C PRO A 43 -2.58 4.85 -11.34
N SER A 44 -3.91 4.87 -11.40
CA SER A 44 -4.70 5.51 -12.46
C SER A 44 -4.94 7.02 -12.25
N GLY A 45 -4.37 7.59 -11.23
CA GLY A 45 -4.40 9.01 -10.87
C GLY A 45 -3.43 9.32 -9.76
N LEU A 46 -3.26 10.62 -9.45
CA LEU A 46 -2.41 11.02 -8.34
C LEU A 46 -2.89 10.37 -7.03
N PRO A 47 -1.97 9.90 -6.19
CA PRO A 47 -2.32 9.34 -4.88
C PRO A 47 -3.16 10.32 -4.07
N HIS A 48 -4.20 9.82 -3.45
CA HIS A 48 -5.14 10.57 -2.62
C HIS A 48 -5.41 9.84 -1.31
N ILE A 49 -6.25 10.40 -0.45
CA ILE A 49 -6.55 9.83 0.87
C ILE A 49 -7.06 8.37 0.80
N GLY A 50 -7.77 8.00 -0.26
CA GLY A 50 -8.20 6.62 -0.48
C GLY A 50 -7.02 5.68 -0.72
N THR A 51 -6.06 6.07 -1.57
CA THR A 51 -4.83 5.31 -1.82
C THR A 51 -3.99 5.17 -0.55
N PHE A 52 -3.83 6.29 0.19
CA PHE A 52 -3.16 6.28 1.49
C PHE A 52 -3.87 5.36 2.48
N GLY A 53 -5.20 5.32 2.46
CA GLY A 53 -6.01 4.47 3.33
C GLY A 53 -5.69 2.98 3.19
N GLU A 54 -5.34 2.50 2.01
CA GLU A 54 -4.94 1.10 1.79
C GLU A 54 -3.64 0.77 2.52
N VAL A 55 -2.63 1.64 2.39
CA VAL A 55 -1.34 1.49 3.08
C VAL A 55 -1.50 1.66 4.59
N ALA A 56 -2.27 2.68 5.01
CA ALA A 56 -2.51 2.98 6.43
C ALA A 56 -3.19 1.81 7.15
N ARG A 57 -4.23 1.20 6.57
CA ARG A 57 -4.91 0.03 7.15
C ARG A 57 -3.95 -1.13 7.36
N THR A 58 -3.14 -1.43 6.36
CA THR A 58 -2.13 -2.49 6.45
C THR A 58 -1.10 -2.18 7.53
N SER A 59 -0.63 -0.94 7.61
CA SER A 59 0.32 -0.48 8.63
C SER A 59 -0.26 -0.57 10.05
N MET A 60 -1.55 -0.29 10.23
CA MET A 60 -2.23 -0.45 11.53
C MET A 60 -2.23 -1.92 11.99
N ILE A 61 -2.43 -2.87 11.07
CA ILE A 61 -2.34 -4.31 11.39
C ILE A 61 -0.91 -4.69 11.74
N VAL A 62 0.10 -4.17 11.02
CA VAL A 62 1.51 -4.40 11.34
C VAL A 62 1.83 -3.87 12.74
N ASN A 63 1.36 -2.68 13.10
CA ASN A 63 1.54 -2.13 14.44
C ASN A 63 0.91 -3.03 15.52
N ALA A 64 -0.29 -3.55 15.29
CA ALA A 64 -0.91 -4.51 16.20
C ALA A 64 -0.10 -5.81 16.30
N LEU A 65 0.41 -6.33 15.18
CA LEU A 65 1.28 -7.52 15.15
C LEU A 65 2.61 -7.33 15.91
N ASN A 66 3.15 -6.11 15.95
CA ASN A 66 4.36 -5.80 16.72
C ASN A 66 4.16 -5.97 18.23
N HIS A 67 2.92 -5.88 18.70
CA HIS A 67 2.58 -6.15 20.10
C HIS A 67 2.25 -7.63 20.38
N LEU A 68 1.99 -8.42 19.33
CA LEU A 68 1.54 -9.82 19.45
C LEU A 68 2.61 -10.85 19.07
N SER A 69 3.66 -10.46 18.35
CA SER A 69 4.67 -11.37 17.83
C SER A 69 6.00 -10.65 17.59
N ASP A 70 7.12 -11.31 17.89
CA ASP A 70 8.48 -10.80 17.64
C ASP A 70 8.99 -11.18 16.24
N LEU A 71 8.23 -11.95 15.44
CA LEU A 71 8.63 -12.32 14.09
C LEU A 71 8.77 -11.09 13.19
N PRO A 72 9.69 -11.08 12.22
CA PRO A 72 9.81 -10.03 11.24
C PRO A 72 8.50 -9.82 10.46
N LYS A 73 8.13 -8.57 10.18
CA LYS A 73 6.97 -8.18 9.38
C LYS A 73 7.43 -7.49 8.11
N GLU A 74 6.78 -7.82 7.02
CA GLU A 74 7.05 -7.26 5.71
C GLU A 74 5.73 -6.83 5.06
N ILE A 75 5.69 -5.62 4.49
CA ILE A 75 4.58 -5.16 3.68
C ILE A 75 5.05 -5.17 2.22
N ILE A 76 4.32 -5.89 1.38
CA ILE A 76 4.49 -5.85 -0.06
C ILE A 76 3.42 -4.93 -0.62
N THR A 77 3.85 -3.82 -1.20
CA THR A 77 2.94 -2.91 -1.92
C THR A 77 2.91 -3.33 -3.38
N PHE A 78 1.74 -3.76 -3.83
CA PHE A 78 1.49 -4.16 -5.21
C PHE A 78 0.91 -2.98 -5.98
N SER A 79 1.51 -2.62 -7.10
CA SER A 79 0.98 -1.63 -8.04
C SER A 79 0.42 -2.33 -9.26
N ASP A 80 -0.86 -2.08 -9.57
CA ASP A 80 -1.51 -2.59 -10.77
C ASP A 80 -1.34 -1.58 -11.93
N ASP A 81 -0.12 -1.39 -12.37
CA ASP A 81 0.26 -0.43 -13.41
C ASP A 81 0.01 -0.95 -14.84
N MET A 82 -0.37 -2.22 -14.97
CA MET A 82 -0.86 -2.78 -16.23
C MET A 82 -2.36 -2.52 -16.46
N ASP A 83 -3.08 -2.00 -15.47
CA ASP A 83 -4.46 -1.58 -15.65
C ASP A 83 -4.55 -0.48 -16.72
N GLY A 84 -5.64 -0.52 -17.51
CA GLY A 84 -5.89 0.48 -18.53
C GLY A 84 -6.33 1.82 -17.94
N LEU A 85 -5.85 2.92 -18.51
CA LEU A 85 -6.33 4.26 -18.18
C LEU A 85 -7.81 4.39 -18.57
N ARG A 86 -8.73 4.37 -17.61
CA ARG A 86 -10.19 4.36 -17.86
C ARG A 86 -10.79 5.73 -18.09
N LYS A 87 -10.20 6.76 -17.47
CA LYS A 87 -10.62 8.16 -17.57
C LYS A 87 -9.44 9.08 -17.31
N VAL A 88 -9.51 10.27 -17.83
CA VAL A 88 -8.56 11.33 -17.50
C VAL A 88 -8.88 11.85 -16.10
N PRO A 89 -7.92 11.84 -15.15
CA PRO A 89 -8.14 12.43 -13.84
C PRO A 89 -8.27 13.94 -13.93
N GLU A 90 -9.03 14.53 -13.00
CA GLU A 90 -9.17 15.98 -12.88
C GLU A 90 -7.87 16.62 -12.40
N ASN A 91 -7.66 17.88 -12.72
CA ASN A 91 -6.53 18.70 -12.25
C ASN A 91 -5.13 18.17 -12.65
N ILE A 92 -5.01 17.52 -13.78
CA ILE A 92 -3.73 17.07 -14.33
C ILE A 92 -3.32 17.97 -15.50
N PRO A 93 -2.05 18.41 -15.57
CA PRO A 93 -1.54 19.17 -16.70
C PRO A 93 -1.52 18.27 -17.95
N ASN A 94 -1.61 18.89 -19.14
CA ASN A 94 -1.54 18.18 -20.42
C ASN A 94 -2.52 17.00 -20.52
N SER A 95 -3.75 17.18 -20.04
CA SER A 95 -4.82 16.16 -20.06
C SER A 95 -5.06 15.56 -21.43
N GLU A 96 -4.86 16.34 -22.51
CA GLU A 96 -4.95 15.90 -23.92
C GLU A 96 -4.05 14.68 -24.21
N LYS A 97 -2.87 14.61 -23.60
CA LYS A 97 -1.99 13.45 -23.75
C LYS A 97 -2.60 12.19 -23.15
N LEU A 98 -3.33 12.34 -22.05
CA LEU A 98 -4.01 11.22 -21.39
C LEU A 98 -5.24 10.80 -22.21
N GLU A 99 -6.01 11.75 -22.75
CA GLU A 99 -7.17 11.46 -23.60
C GLU A 99 -6.81 10.62 -24.82
N GLN A 100 -5.70 10.94 -25.48
CA GLN A 100 -5.18 10.19 -26.63
C GLN A 100 -4.67 8.79 -26.27
N ASN A 101 -4.48 8.51 -24.98
CA ASN A 101 -3.95 7.25 -24.48
C ASN A 101 -4.94 6.48 -23.58
N LEU A 102 -6.23 6.82 -23.64
CA LEU A 102 -7.28 6.07 -22.96
C LEU A 102 -7.23 4.58 -23.34
N HIS A 103 -7.52 3.75 -22.36
CA HIS A 103 -7.52 2.27 -22.44
C HIS A 103 -6.16 1.61 -22.62
N LYS A 104 -5.06 2.36 -22.74
CA LYS A 104 -3.72 1.79 -22.70
C LYS A 104 -3.30 1.46 -21.27
N PRO A 105 -2.46 0.44 -21.08
CA PRO A 105 -1.83 0.19 -19.78
C PRO A 105 -1.13 1.44 -19.27
N LEU A 106 -1.20 1.69 -17.95
CA LEU A 106 -0.62 2.90 -17.35
C LEU A 106 0.90 3.02 -17.57
N THR A 107 1.57 1.89 -17.74
CA THR A 107 3.00 1.81 -18.13
C THR A 107 3.27 2.33 -19.55
N GLN A 108 2.24 2.42 -20.41
CA GLN A 108 2.35 2.92 -21.79
C GLN A 108 1.73 4.31 -21.98
N VAL A 109 1.12 4.85 -20.94
CA VAL A 109 0.58 6.21 -20.95
C VAL A 109 1.70 7.20 -20.64
N PRO A 110 2.03 8.16 -21.53
CA PRO A 110 3.07 9.16 -21.26
C PRO A 110 2.77 9.96 -20.00
N ASP A 111 3.80 10.28 -19.23
CA ASP A 111 3.65 11.11 -18.04
C ASP A 111 3.22 12.53 -18.43
N PRO A 112 2.05 13.02 -17.97
CA PRO A 112 1.58 14.36 -18.27
C PRO A 112 2.42 15.47 -17.60
N PHE A 113 3.20 15.12 -16.58
CA PHE A 113 4.11 16.05 -15.89
C PHE A 113 5.50 16.09 -16.52
N GLY A 114 5.85 15.13 -17.38
CA GLY A 114 7.13 15.06 -18.07
C GLY A 114 8.33 14.74 -17.18
N LYS A 115 8.11 14.13 -16.02
CA LYS A 115 9.16 13.78 -15.05
C LYS A 115 9.61 12.32 -15.18
N PHE A 116 8.72 11.44 -15.62
CA PHE A 116 8.91 10.00 -15.74
C PHE A 116 8.58 9.53 -17.15
N ASN A 117 8.90 8.27 -17.45
CA ASN A 117 8.62 7.70 -18.77
C ASN A 117 7.12 7.41 -18.94
N SER A 118 6.41 7.09 -17.86
CA SER A 118 5.00 6.79 -17.90
C SER A 118 4.23 7.38 -16.71
N PHE A 119 2.92 7.48 -16.90
CA PHE A 119 2.01 7.95 -15.84
C PHE A 119 1.93 6.95 -14.68
N GLY A 120 2.04 5.64 -14.97
CA GLY A 120 2.15 4.62 -13.94
C GLY A 120 3.39 4.80 -13.06
N GLU A 121 4.55 5.05 -13.69
CA GLU A 121 5.81 5.30 -12.97
C GLU A 121 5.74 6.55 -12.09
N HIS A 122 5.18 7.65 -12.61
CA HIS A 122 4.95 8.88 -11.86
C HIS A 122 4.13 8.64 -10.59
N ASN A 123 2.99 7.96 -10.72
CA ASN A 123 2.11 7.70 -9.59
C ASN A 123 2.71 6.73 -8.57
N ASN A 124 3.51 5.76 -9.04
CA ASN A 124 4.24 4.84 -8.17
C ASN A 124 5.28 5.57 -7.32
N ASP A 125 6.05 6.49 -7.92
CA ASP A 125 7.03 7.31 -7.20
C ASP A 125 6.34 8.21 -6.16
N CYS A 126 5.24 8.87 -6.54
CA CYS A 126 4.44 9.67 -5.61
C CYS A 126 3.97 8.87 -4.39
N LEU A 127 3.53 7.61 -4.59
CA LEU A 127 3.11 6.77 -3.48
C LEU A 127 4.27 6.39 -2.55
N LEU A 128 5.40 6.01 -3.12
CA LEU A 128 6.59 5.63 -2.35
C LEU A 128 7.11 6.81 -1.52
N TYR A 129 7.05 8.02 -2.06
CA TYR A 129 7.47 9.23 -1.36
C TYR A 129 6.52 9.63 -0.22
N THR A 130 5.21 9.44 -0.40
CA THR A 130 4.19 9.86 0.57
C THR A 130 3.87 8.80 1.61
N SER A 131 4.24 7.54 1.38
CA SER A 131 3.98 6.45 2.31
C SER A 131 5.06 6.39 3.39
N PRO A 132 4.70 6.27 4.68
CA PRO A 132 5.68 6.07 5.74
C PRO A 132 6.43 4.76 5.47
N SER A 133 7.70 4.88 5.12
CA SER A 133 8.59 3.74 4.93
C SER A 133 9.19 3.31 6.26
N PRO A 134 9.36 2.01 6.53
CA PRO A 134 10.15 1.54 7.66
C PRO A 134 11.58 2.08 7.68
N ARG A 135 12.08 2.57 6.53
CA ARG A 135 13.39 3.23 6.41
C ARG A 135 13.43 4.64 7.01
N ASP A 136 12.27 5.31 7.13
CA ASP A 136 12.18 6.67 7.67
C ASP A 136 12.19 6.70 9.20
N THR A 137 12.09 5.55 9.85
CA THR A 137 12.20 5.40 11.31
C THR A 137 13.64 5.21 11.79
N ILE A 138 14.63 5.24 10.88
CA ILE A 138 16.07 5.08 11.18
C ILE A 138 16.83 6.33 10.71
N ARG A 139 16.41 7.50 11.19
CA ARG A 139 17.22 8.72 11.14
C ARG A 139 17.20 9.43 12.48
#